data_6d1cde45f6ba7d831a00e9b186ac1b83
#
_entry.id   6d1cde45f6ba7d831a00e9b186ac1b83
#
_cell.length_a   1.000
_cell.length_b   1.000
_cell.length_c   1.000
_cell.angle_alpha   90.00
_cell.angle_beta   90.00
_cell.angle_gamma   90.00
#
_symmetry.space_group_name_H-M   'P 1'
#
loop_
_entity.id
_entity.type
_entity.pdbx_description
1 polymer ?
#
loop_
_entity_poly.entity_id
_entity_poly.type
_entity_poly.pdbx_seq_one_letter_code
_entity_poly.pdbx_strand_id
1 'polypeptide(L)'
;MNNPPPLQRLDHIGDVLAFVRVADAQSFTAAAEKLSLSRSAIGKCIARLEQSLGVRLFHRSTRSVSLSDDGRLFYEHAQRILSEVDNATDAMASRQQAPRGRLRIDLPVSLGRLHVMPLVRGYLRRWPDVDADISFSDDYTDLVRDGIDVAIRIGGEADSRLVRRVLAPHRLITCAAPDYLHRYGAPATIDALAQHQTLVFTHTGQPVPWRFTVQGQERQVPVAGRLRVGHTEALRDAAVAGDGIAQLGAFLVADDLRAGRLAPVLESVAGAGAPVYAVYPHRRHLSPKVRVLIDDIAAAWSTDLPWRPYA
;
A
#
# COMPACT_ATOMS: atom_id res chain seq x y z
N MET A 1 23.76 27.30 30.51
CA MET A 1 23.09 27.56 29.21
C MET A 1 21.73 26.88 29.25
N ASN A 2 20.66 27.66 29.50
CA ASN A 2 19.29 27.13 29.55
C ASN A 2 18.85 26.82 28.12
N ASN A 3 18.76 25.54 27.79
CA ASN A 3 18.14 25.10 26.54
C ASN A 3 16.61 25.31 26.71
N PRO A 4 15.93 26.14 25.91
CA PRO A 4 14.49 26.36 26.08
C PRO A 4 13.76 25.02 25.85
N PRO A 5 12.61 24.80 26.52
CA PRO A 5 11.86 23.57 26.40
C PRO A 5 11.42 23.34 24.93
N PRO A 6 11.41 22.10 24.46
CA PRO A 6 11.26 21.76 23.04
C PRO A 6 9.97 22.28 22.38
N LEU A 7 8.93 22.61 23.14
CA LEU A 7 7.66 23.14 22.64
C LEU A 7 7.70 24.62 22.19
N GLN A 8 8.73 25.40 22.57
CA GLN A 8 8.89 26.79 22.12
C GLN A 8 9.48 26.92 20.70
N ARG A 9 9.81 25.80 20.02
CA ARG A 9 10.43 25.84 18.68
C ARG A 9 9.45 25.85 17.51
N LEU A 10 8.17 25.57 17.74
CA LEU A 10 7.13 25.53 16.70
C LEU A 10 5.88 26.30 17.16
N ASP A 11 5.95 27.64 17.09
CA ASP A 11 4.87 28.50 17.59
C ASP A 11 3.63 28.53 16.69
N HIS A 12 3.74 28.14 15.39
CA HIS A 12 2.65 28.26 14.43
C HIS A 12 2.53 27.05 13.50
N ILE A 13 1.47 26.28 13.65
CA ILE A 13 1.14 25.16 12.74
C ILE A 13 0.90 25.63 11.30
N GLY A 14 0.49 26.90 11.13
CA GLY A 14 0.35 27.54 9.82
C GLY A 14 1.68 27.63 9.04
N ASP A 15 2.81 27.78 9.75
CA ASP A 15 4.13 27.83 9.10
C ASP A 15 4.54 26.41 8.59
N VAL A 16 4.16 25.36 9.32
CA VAL A 16 4.33 23.98 8.92
C VAL A 16 3.48 23.68 7.66
N LEU A 17 2.23 24.15 7.64
CA LEU A 17 1.35 24.00 6.48
C LEU A 17 1.93 24.75 5.26
N ALA A 18 2.38 26.00 5.44
CA ALA A 18 3.01 26.75 4.38
C ALA A 18 4.24 26.04 3.81
N PHE A 19 5.08 25.48 4.68
CA PHE A 19 6.25 24.71 4.29
C PHE A 19 5.89 23.50 3.44
N VAL A 20 4.95 22.67 3.87
CA VAL A 20 4.50 21.48 3.12
C VAL A 20 3.92 21.91 1.75
N ARG A 21 3.11 22.95 1.70
CA ARG A 21 2.53 23.45 0.43
C ARG A 21 3.57 23.98 -0.55
N VAL A 22 4.64 24.64 -0.06
CA VAL A 22 5.76 25.07 -0.91
C VAL A 22 6.55 23.87 -1.42
N ALA A 23 6.78 22.87 -0.59
CA ALA A 23 7.48 21.63 -0.95
C ALA A 23 6.69 20.85 -2.03
N ASP A 24 5.39 20.68 -1.85
CA ASP A 24 4.50 19.98 -2.79
C ASP A 24 4.44 20.69 -4.16
N ALA A 25 4.34 22.03 -4.15
CA ALA A 25 4.21 22.84 -5.35
C ALA A 25 5.55 23.18 -6.02
N GLN A 26 6.68 23.00 -5.31
CA GLN A 26 8.02 23.46 -5.69
C GLN A 26 8.02 24.96 -6.13
N SER A 27 7.06 25.72 -5.59
CA SER A 27 6.80 27.12 -5.97
C SER A 27 6.15 27.89 -4.82
N PHE A 28 6.76 28.99 -4.42
CA PHE A 28 6.18 29.92 -3.44
C PHE A 28 4.89 30.57 -3.94
N THR A 29 4.80 30.85 -5.24
CA THR A 29 3.63 31.49 -5.83
C THR A 29 2.44 30.52 -5.87
N ALA A 30 2.64 29.31 -6.37
CA ALA A 30 1.58 28.29 -6.41
C ALA A 30 1.11 27.86 -5.00
N ALA A 31 2.02 27.83 -4.03
CA ALA A 31 1.65 27.58 -2.63
C ALA A 31 0.81 28.73 -2.04
N ALA A 32 1.17 29.98 -2.37
CA ALA A 32 0.43 31.16 -1.93
C ALA A 32 -1.00 31.18 -2.47
N GLU A 33 -1.19 30.86 -3.74
CA GLU A 33 -2.52 30.73 -4.37
C GLU A 33 -3.38 29.66 -3.67
N LYS A 34 -2.80 28.47 -3.43
CA LYS A 34 -3.52 27.38 -2.74
C LYS A 34 -3.93 27.70 -1.31
N LEU A 35 -3.18 28.56 -0.62
CA LEU A 35 -3.45 28.96 0.77
C LEU A 35 -4.19 30.30 0.86
N SER A 36 -4.53 30.94 -0.26
CA SER A 36 -5.13 32.27 -0.31
C SER A 36 -4.31 33.32 0.46
N LEU A 37 -2.98 33.21 0.36
CA LEU A 37 -2.00 34.11 1.00
C LEU A 37 -1.16 34.83 -0.07
N SER A 38 -0.49 35.92 0.33
CA SER A 38 0.51 36.54 -0.54
C SER A 38 1.81 35.72 -0.56
N ARG A 39 2.57 35.76 -1.66
CA ARG A 39 3.91 35.17 -1.75
C ARG A 39 4.84 35.66 -0.64
N SER A 40 4.73 36.94 -0.24
CA SER A 40 5.50 37.52 0.86
C SER A 40 5.11 36.90 2.21
N ALA A 41 3.82 36.63 2.44
CA ALA A 41 3.35 35.97 3.66
C ALA A 41 3.91 34.56 3.77
N ILE A 42 3.86 33.77 2.68
CA ILE A 42 4.47 32.43 2.62
C ILE A 42 5.98 32.52 2.92
N GLY A 43 6.69 33.49 2.30
CA GLY A 43 8.10 33.71 2.54
C GLY A 43 8.43 33.99 4.03
N LYS A 44 7.58 34.77 4.72
CA LYS A 44 7.70 35.03 6.17
C LYS A 44 7.45 33.78 7.00
N CYS A 45 6.45 32.94 6.66
CA CYS A 45 6.19 31.68 7.33
C CYS A 45 7.42 30.75 7.27
N ILE A 46 7.98 30.59 6.07
CA ILE A 46 9.18 29.75 5.89
C ILE A 46 10.38 30.33 6.66
N ALA A 47 10.60 31.63 6.59
CA ALA A 47 11.73 32.26 7.30
C ALA A 47 11.62 32.09 8.83
N ARG A 48 10.42 32.25 9.42
CA ARG A 48 10.19 31.97 10.85
C ARG A 48 10.47 30.51 11.20
N LEU A 49 10.00 29.57 10.36
CA LEU A 49 10.20 28.15 10.56
C LEU A 49 11.70 27.79 10.48
N GLU A 50 12.42 28.25 9.48
CA GLU A 50 13.87 28.06 9.35
C GLU A 50 14.64 28.68 10.53
N GLN A 51 14.23 29.85 10.97
CA GLN A 51 14.81 30.50 12.15
C GLN A 51 14.57 29.72 13.44
N SER A 52 13.34 29.21 13.66
CA SER A 52 13.00 28.43 14.86
C SER A 52 13.74 27.10 14.92
N LEU A 53 13.98 26.48 13.77
CA LEU A 53 14.70 25.20 13.65
C LEU A 53 16.22 25.37 13.60
N GLY A 54 16.69 26.57 13.24
CA GLY A 54 18.13 26.86 13.08
C GLY A 54 18.76 26.26 11.82
N VAL A 55 17.94 25.82 10.86
CA VAL A 55 18.40 25.18 9.62
C VAL A 55 17.67 25.74 8.40
N ARG A 56 18.27 25.58 7.22
CA ARG A 56 17.62 25.92 5.96
C ARG A 56 16.83 24.71 5.46
N LEU A 57 15.56 24.91 5.15
CA LEU A 57 14.68 23.85 4.64
C LEU A 57 14.60 23.81 3.11
N PHE A 58 14.91 24.94 2.45
CA PHE A 58 14.91 25.02 0.99
C PHE A 58 16.24 25.51 0.43
N HIS A 59 16.68 24.87 -0.66
CA HIS A 59 17.62 25.48 -1.59
C HIS A 59 16.84 26.45 -2.49
N ARG A 60 17.24 27.73 -2.46
CA ARG A 60 16.62 28.77 -3.28
C ARG A 60 17.57 29.14 -4.41
N SER A 61 17.18 28.85 -5.64
CA SER A 61 17.78 29.46 -6.83
C SER A 61 16.75 30.36 -7.51
N THR A 62 17.20 31.23 -8.41
CA THR A 62 16.30 32.07 -9.19
C THR A 62 15.38 31.28 -10.12
N ARG A 63 15.68 30.00 -10.35
CA ARG A 63 14.97 29.13 -11.32
C ARG A 63 14.22 27.94 -10.67
N SER A 64 14.54 27.58 -9.42
CA SER A 64 13.93 26.41 -8.78
C SER A 64 13.90 26.51 -7.27
N VAL A 65 12.90 25.87 -6.67
CA VAL A 65 12.77 25.65 -5.23
C VAL A 65 12.83 24.14 -5.01
N SER A 66 13.80 23.70 -4.21
CA SER A 66 13.94 22.29 -3.84
C SER A 66 14.23 22.16 -2.34
N LEU A 67 13.84 21.04 -1.75
CA LEU A 67 14.13 20.76 -0.34
C LEU A 67 15.64 20.54 -0.13
N SER A 68 16.17 21.09 0.96
CA SER A 68 17.48 20.70 1.49
C SER A 68 17.40 19.29 2.13
N ASP A 69 18.52 18.75 2.60
CA ASP A 69 18.51 17.47 3.35
C ASP A 69 17.71 17.60 4.65
N ASP A 70 17.91 18.67 5.41
CA ASP A 70 17.10 18.99 6.59
C ASP A 70 15.63 19.22 6.22
N GLY A 71 15.39 19.87 5.06
CA GLY A 71 14.05 20.07 4.51
C GLY A 71 13.35 18.76 4.18
N ARG A 72 14.02 17.77 3.61
CA ARG A 72 13.46 16.43 3.35
C ARG A 72 13.09 15.73 4.65
N LEU A 73 14.01 15.72 5.60
CA LEU A 73 13.75 15.13 6.92
C LEU A 73 12.56 15.83 7.61
N PHE A 74 12.54 17.16 7.61
CA PHE A 74 11.45 17.91 8.23
C PHE A 74 10.13 17.73 7.47
N TYR A 75 10.15 17.55 6.15
CA TYR A 75 8.94 17.33 5.34
C TYR A 75 8.19 16.07 5.77
N GLU A 76 8.90 14.96 6.01
CA GLU A 76 8.30 13.73 6.52
C GLU A 76 7.61 13.94 7.87
N HIS A 77 8.26 14.68 8.79
CA HIS A 77 7.68 15.00 10.09
C HIS A 77 6.50 15.97 9.99
N ALA A 78 6.63 17.02 9.15
CA ALA A 78 5.61 18.03 8.95
C ALA A 78 4.31 17.42 8.39
N GLN A 79 4.44 16.50 7.44
CA GLN A 79 3.28 15.80 6.89
C GLN A 79 2.54 14.99 7.96
N ARG A 80 3.25 14.33 8.88
CA ARG A 80 2.64 13.58 10.01
C ARG A 80 1.91 14.51 10.98
N ILE A 81 2.51 15.65 11.30
CA ILE A 81 1.88 16.67 12.16
C ILE A 81 0.57 17.16 11.56
N LEU A 82 0.57 17.50 10.26
CA LEU A 82 -0.64 17.97 9.57
C LEU A 82 -1.71 16.86 9.48
N SER A 83 -1.30 15.64 9.20
CA SER A 83 -2.23 14.49 9.21
C SER A 83 -2.87 14.31 10.58
N GLU A 84 -2.13 14.50 11.69
CA GLU A 84 -2.68 14.37 13.04
C GLU A 84 -3.63 15.53 13.41
N VAL A 85 -3.37 16.73 12.91
CA VAL A 85 -4.31 17.86 13.04
C VAL A 85 -5.60 17.60 12.29
N ASP A 86 -5.52 17.10 11.05
CA ASP A 86 -6.69 16.71 10.26
C ASP A 86 -7.48 15.63 10.98
N ASN A 87 -6.80 14.61 11.53
CA ASN A 87 -7.43 13.55 12.29
C ASN A 87 -8.11 14.03 13.58
N ALA A 88 -7.48 14.98 14.31
CA ALA A 88 -8.07 15.58 15.49
C ALA A 88 -9.33 16.38 15.14
N THR A 89 -9.30 17.10 14.03
CA THR A 89 -10.44 17.85 13.51
C THR A 89 -11.57 16.90 13.10
N ASP A 90 -11.23 15.81 12.39
CA ASP A 90 -12.19 14.77 11.98
C ASP A 90 -12.79 14.04 13.19
N ALA A 91 -12.02 13.86 14.27
CA ALA A 91 -12.51 13.25 15.52
C ALA A 91 -13.55 14.13 16.26
N MET A 92 -13.41 15.45 16.14
CA MET A 92 -14.37 16.41 16.69
C MET A 92 -15.61 16.57 15.79
N ALA A 93 -15.45 16.27 14.51
CA ALA A 93 -16.55 16.27 13.57
C ALA A 93 -17.52 15.11 13.88
N SER A 94 -18.83 15.38 13.81
CA SER A 94 -19.85 14.34 14.07
C SER A 94 -19.68 13.18 13.08
N ARG A 95 -20.09 11.96 13.50
CA ARG A 95 -20.06 10.71 12.69
C ARG A 95 -20.77 10.82 11.32
N GLN A 96 -21.45 11.91 11.04
CA GLN A 96 -22.23 12.18 9.81
C GLN A 96 -21.51 13.08 8.80
N GLN A 97 -20.27 13.50 9.05
CA GLN A 97 -19.59 14.34 8.06
C GLN A 97 -19.12 13.54 6.85
N ALA A 98 -19.24 14.18 5.68
CA ALA A 98 -18.76 13.66 4.41
C ALA A 98 -17.23 13.50 4.43
N PRO A 99 -16.66 12.49 3.76
CA PRO A 99 -15.23 12.35 3.55
C PRO A 99 -14.62 13.62 2.94
N ARG A 100 -13.50 14.09 3.50
CA ARG A 100 -12.75 15.26 3.00
C ARG A 100 -11.30 15.22 3.46
N GLY A 101 -10.46 16.02 2.79
CA GLY A 101 -9.04 16.17 3.12
C GLY A 101 -8.16 15.08 2.52
N ARG A 102 -6.90 15.02 2.93
CA ARG A 102 -5.89 14.12 2.36
C ARG A 102 -5.99 12.72 2.94
N LEU A 103 -6.03 11.70 2.10
CA LEU A 103 -6.09 10.28 2.44
C LEU A 103 -4.84 9.58 1.92
N ARG A 104 -4.04 9.02 2.83
CA ARG A 104 -2.82 8.29 2.51
C ARG A 104 -3.07 6.80 2.58
N ILE A 105 -2.87 6.14 1.44
CA ILE A 105 -3.16 4.72 1.26
C ILE A 105 -1.88 4.01 0.84
N ASP A 106 -1.59 2.86 1.46
CA ASP A 106 -0.53 1.99 1.00
C ASP A 106 -1.09 0.64 0.56
N LEU A 107 -0.67 0.19 -0.63
CA LEU A 107 -1.26 -0.95 -1.33
C LEU A 107 -0.19 -1.97 -1.73
N PRO A 108 -0.48 -3.29 -1.67
CA PRO A 108 0.35 -4.28 -2.35
C PRO A 108 0.36 -4.01 -3.85
N VAL A 109 1.49 -4.18 -4.50
CA VAL A 109 1.67 -3.75 -5.90
C VAL A 109 0.59 -4.35 -6.81
N SER A 110 0.52 -5.66 -6.91
CA SER A 110 -0.38 -6.33 -7.87
C SER A 110 -1.85 -6.26 -7.46
N LEU A 111 -2.18 -6.58 -6.20
CA LEU A 111 -3.56 -6.51 -5.68
C LEU A 111 -4.08 -5.07 -5.72
N GLY A 112 -3.25 -4.12 -5.30
CA GLY A 112 -3.57 -2.71 -5.30
C GLY A 112 -3.90 -2.20 -6.69
N ARG A 113 -3.02 -2.45 -7.64
CA ARG A 113 -3.17 -2.01 -9.03
C ARG A 113 -4.41 -2.61 -9.71
N LEU A 114 -4.59 -3.91 -9.57
CA LEU A 114 -5.64 -4.64 -10.28
C LEU A 114 -7.04 -4.43 -9.68
N HIS A 115 -7.16 -4.47 -8.36
CA HIS A 115 -8.45 -4.60 -7.69
C HIS A 115 -8.82 -3.45 -6.75
N VAL A 116 -7.84 -2.77 -6.12
CA VAL A 116 -8.14 -1.66 -5.20
C VAL A 116 -8.23 -0.33 -5.93
N MET A 117 -7.32 -0.05 -6.87
CA MET A 117 -7.31 1.22 -7.62
C MET A 117 -8.61 1.52 -8.37
N PRO A 118 -9.31 0.56 -9.01
CA PRO A 118 -10.62 0.83 -9.59
C PRO A 118 -11.63 1.33 -8.56
N LEU A 119 -11.63 0.78 -7.34
CA LEU A 119 -12.52 1.18 -6.25
C LEU A 119 -12.14 2.56 -5.70
N VAL A 120 -10.85 2.83 -5.51
CA VAL A 120 -10.36 4.15 -5.09
C VAL A 120 -10.76 5.23 -6.09
N ARG A 121 -10.63 4.98 -7.40
CA ARG A 121 -11.10 5.93 -8.42
C ARG A 121 -12.61 6.19 -8.34
N GLY A 122 -13.41 5.17 -8.05
CA GLY A 122 -14.85 5.29 -7.79
C GLY A 122 -15.12 6.15 -6.56
N TYR A 123 -14.39 5.88 -5.49
CA TYR A 123 -14.46 6.63 -4.24
C TYR A 123 -14.14 8.13 -4.43
N LEU A 124 -13.04 8.46 -5.11
CA LEU A 124 -12.64 9.86 -5.36
C LEU A 124 -13.65 10.62 -6.24
N ARG A 125 -14.29 9.95 -7.21
CA ARG A 125 -15.38 10.57 -7.99
C ARG A 125 -16.58 10.91 -7.14
N ARG A 126 -16.89 10.09 -6.12
CA ARG A 126 -18.02 10.31 -5.21
C ARG A 126 -17.73 11.37 -4.15
N TRP A 127 -16.46 11.53 -3.78
CA TRP A 127 -16.00 12.43 -2.73
C TRP A 127 -14.95 13.42 -3.27
N PRO A 128 -15.37 14.50 -3.98
CA PRO A 128 -14.44 15.43 -4.65
C PRO A 128 -13.58 16.24 -3.67
N ASP A 129 -13.96 16.33 -2.39
CA ASP A 129 -13.19 17.01 -1.34
C ASP A 129 -12.09 16.12 -0.73
N VAL A 130 -11.88 14.91 -1.27
CA VAL A 130 -10.80 14.01 -0.85
C VAL A 130 -9.68 14.01 -1.88
N ASP A 131 -8.47 14.32 -1.42
CA ASP A 131 -7.22 14.08 -2.15
C ASP A 131 -6.61 12.75 -1.68
N ALA A 132 -6.15 11.89 -2.58
CA ALA A 132 -5.50 10.64 -2.21
C ALA A 132 -4.03 10.59 -2.63
N ASP A 133 -3.17 10.23 -1.67
CA ASP A 133 -1.78 9.84 -1.91
C ASP A 133 -1.69 8.32 -1.80
N ILE A 134 -1.23 7.66 -2.85
CA ILE A 134 -1.19 6.21 -2.91
C ILE A 134 0.24 5.76 -3.16
N SER A 135 0.76 4.97 -2.22
CA SER A 135 2.00 4.23 -2.37
C SER A 135 1.73 2.77 -2.70
N PHE A 136 2.66 2.14 -3.40
CA PHE A 136 2.63 0.71 -3.69
C PHE A 136 3.88 0.07 -3.12
N SER A 137 3.70 -0.90 -2.22
CA SER A 137 4.80 -1.66 -1.62
C SER A 137 4.33 -3.05 -1.21
N ASP A 138 5.14 -4.05 -1.53
CA ASP A 138 4.95 -5.41 -1.01
C ASP A 138 5.70 -5.61 0.33
N ASP A 139 6.48 -4.61 0.75
CA ASP A 139 7.14 -4.57 2.07
C ASP A 139 6.20 -4.03 3.14
N TYR A 140 6.41 -4.45 4.40
CA TYR A 140 5.65 -3.94 5.54
C TYR A 140 6.17 -2.57 5.97
N THR A 141 5.40 -1.54 5.69
CA THR A 141 5.65 -0.15 6.09
C THR A 141 5.17 0.08 7.53
N ASP A 142 5.87 0.87 8.32
CA ASP A 142 5.35 1.34 9.63
C ASP A 142 4.34 2.46 9.39
N LEU A 143 3.03 2.10 9.41
CA LEU A 143 1.94 3.02 9.09
C LEU A 143 1.93 4.26 9.97
N VAL A 144 2.30 4.11 11.25
CA VAL A 144 2.31 5.22 12.21
C VAL A 144 3.49 6.14 11.92
N ARG A 145 4.69 5.56 11.70
CA ARG A 145 5.89 6.34 11.40
C ARG A 145 5.76 7.08 10.07
N ASP A 146 5.20 6.41 9.06
CA ASP A 146 5.15 6.96 7.70
C ASP A 146 3.87 7.76 7.43
N GLY A 147 3.00 7.91 8.46
CA GLY A 147 1.79 8.72 8.39
C GLY A 147 0.74 8.19 7.41
N ILE A 148 0.68 6.86 7.23
CA ILE A 148 -0.30 6.18 6.39
C ILE A 148 -1.64 6.08 7.14
N ASP A 149 -2.73 6.49 6.52
CA ASP A 149 -4.06 6.42 7.12
C ASP A 149 -4.66 5.02 7.08
N VAL A 150 -4.42 4.31 5.97
CA VAL A 150 -4.88 2.93 5.77
C VAL A 150 -3.95 2.20 4.80
N ALA A 151 -3.65 0.94 5.09
CA ALA A 151 -3.01 0.03 4.16
C ALA A 151 -3.91 -1.15 3.84
N ILE A 152 -3.84 -1.65 2.60
CA ILE A 152 -4.34 -2.97 2.26
C ILE A 152 -3.18 -3.94 2.36
N ARG A 153 -3.40 -5.11 2.95
CA ARG A 153 -2.34 -6.11 3.15
C ARG A 153 -2.88 -7.52 2.97
N ILE A 154 -2.01 -8.42 2.50
CA ILE A 154 -2.29 -9.85 2.43
C ILE A 154 -1.52 -10.52 3.57
N GLY A 155 -2.23 -11.06 4.57
CA GLY A 155 -1.59 -11.66 5.74
C GLY A 155 -0.93 -10.64 6.65
N GLY A 156 0.27 -10.99 7.12
CA GLY A 156 1.10 -10.20 8.03
C GLY A 156 0.88 -10.49 9.50
N GLU A 157 1.85 -10.08 10.31
CA GLU A 157 1.80 -10.23 11.76
C GLU A 157 0.85 -9.22 12.41
N ALA A 158 0.35 -9.56 13.59
CA ALA A 158 -0.47 -8.65 14.37
C ALA A 158 0.44 -7.61 15.07
N ASP A 159 0.13 -6.34 14.89
CA ASP A 159 0.74 -5.22 15.62
C ASP A 159 -0.34 -4.60 16.51
N SER A 160 -0.11 -4.54 17.82
CA SER A 160 -1.07 -4.00 18.80
C SER A 160 -1.41 -2.53 18.58
N ARG A 161 -0.59 -1.78 17.83
CA ARG A 161 -0.83 -0.38 17.45
C ARG A 161 -1.82 -0.25 16.29
N LEU A 162 -2.13 -1.38 15.61
CA LEU A 162 -2.91 -1.39 14.39
C LEU A 162 -4.21 -2.19 14.57
N VAL A 163 -5.24 -1.74 13.88
CA VAL A 163 -6.50 -2.47 13.72
C VAL A 163 -6.48 -3.19 12.37
N ARG A 164 -6.95 -4.43 12.34
CA ARG A 164 -7.08 -5.23 11.12
C ARG A 164 -8.53 -5.59 10.89
N ARG A 165 -9.05 -5.26 9.72
CA ARG A 165 -10.40 -5.65 9.27
C ARG A 165 -10.27 -6.54 8.04
N VAL A 166 -10.82 -7.74 8.10
CA VAL A 166 -10.87 -8.66 6.96
C VAL A 166 -11.74 -8.03 5.86
N LEU A 167 -11.22 -8.00 4.64
CA LEU A 167 -11.90 -7.51 3.44
C LEU A 167 -12.32 -8.64 2.51
N ALA A 168 -11.45 -9.62 2.30
CA ALA A 168 -11.71 -10.74 1.42
C ALA A 168 -10.90 -11.99 1.79
N PRO A 169 -11.40 -13.19 1.46
CA PRO A 169 -10.59 -14.40 1.45
C PRO A 169 -9.55 -14.34 0.32
N HIS A 170 -8.47 -15.10 0.50
CA HIS A 170 -7.43 -15.24 -0.50
C HIS A 170 -6.88 -16.66 -0.45
N ARG A 171 -6.57 -17.21 -1.64
CA ARG A 171 -5.94 -18.53 -1.80
C ARG A 171 -4.72 -18.44 -2.69
N LEU A 172 -3.83 -19.38 -2.50
CA LEU A 172 -2.69 -19.63 -3.39
C LEU A 172 -3.07 -20.70 -4.41
N ILE A 173 -2.86 -20.40 -5.67
CA ILE A 173 -3.12 -21.33 -6.79
C ILE A 173 -1.78 -21.77 -7.36
N THR A 174 -1.56 -23.07 -7.37
CA THR A 174 -0.44 -23.67 -8.11
C THR A 174 -0.91 -23.90 -9.54
N CYS A 175 -0.25 -23.31 -10.54
CA CYS A 175 -0.69 -23.33 -11.91
C CYS A 175 0.46 -23.29 -12.91
N ALA A 176 0.19 -23.68 -14.16
CA ALA A 176 1.10 -23.59 -15.29
C ALA A 176 0.31 -23.39 -16.58
N ALA A 177 1.00 -22.98 -17.67
CA ALA A 177 0.40 -22.94 -18.98
C ALA A 177 0.02 -24.35 -19.47
N PRO A 178 -1.12 -24.53 -20.19
CA PRO A 178 -1.51 -25.83 -20.78
C PRO A 178 -0.40 -26.45 -21.63
N ASP A 179 0.32 -25.63 -22.39
CA ASP A 179 1.44 -26.11 -23.25
C ASP A 179 2.59 -26.70 -22.45
N TYR A 180 2.87 -26.11 -21.24
CA TYR A 180 3.86 -26.69 -20.35
C TYR A 180 3.40 -28.05 -19.83
N LEU A 181 2.14 -28.15 -19.37
CA LEU A 181 1.57 -29.38 -18.85
C LEU A 181 1.46 -30.47 -19.91
N HIS A 182 1.18 -30.10 -21.16
CA HIS A 182 1.17 -31.06 -22.29
C HIS A 182 2.56 -31.64 -22.54
N ARG A 183 3.64 -30.85 -22.43
CA ARG A 183 5.02 -31.31 -22.68
C ARG A 183 5.62 -32.10 -21.52
N TYR A 184 5.32 -31.74 -20.31
CA TYR A 184 6.02 -32.26 -19.11
C TYR A 184 5.11 -33.04 -18.15
N GLY A 185 3.82 -33.13 -18.45
CA GLY A 185 2.81 -33.71 -17.58
C GLY A 185 2.38 -32.77 -16.47
N ALA A 186 1.28 -33.08 -15.81
CA ALA A 186 0.84 -32.39 -14.58
C ALA A 186 1.39 -33.14 -13.35
N PRO A 187 1.91 -32.43 -12.33
CA PRO A 187 2.36 -33.07 -11.10
C PRO A 187 1.16 -33.70 -10.37
N ALA A 188 1.19 -34.99 -10.13
CA ALA A 188 0.14 -35.72 -9.42
C ALA A 188 0.23 -35.51 -7.88
N THR A 189 1.42 -35.23 -7.37
CA THR A 189 1.68 -35.03 -5.95
C THR A 189 2.60 -33.82 -5.72
N ILE A 190 2.66 -33.32 -4.50
CA ILE A 190 3.59 -32.24 -4.13
C ILE A 190 5.04 -32.65 -4.39
N ASP A 191 5.40 -33.90 -4.10
CA ASP A 191 6.76 -34.38 -4.26
C ASP A 191 7.17 -34.50 -5.75
N ALA A 192 6.20 -34.68 -6.68
CA ALA A 192 6.45 -34.65 -8.11
C ALA A 192 6.92 -33.28 -8.63
N LEU A 193 6.69 -32.19 -7.87
CA LEU A 193 7.21 -30.85 -8.22
C LEU A 193 8.73 -30.81 -8.36
N ALA A 194 9.46 -31.72 -7.70
CA ALA A 194 10.92 -31.82 -7.84
C ALA A 194 11.37 -32.21 -9.28
N GLN A 195 10.47 -32.75 -10.11
CA GLN A 195 10.73 -33.12 -11.50
C GLN A 195 10.31 -32.02 -12.48
N HIS A 196 9.74 -30.92 -12.00
CA HIS A 196 9.26 -29.82 -12.82
C HIS A 196 10.13 -28.57 -12.68
N GLN A 197 10.06 -27.69 -13.70
CA GLN A 197 10.58 -26.33 -13.56
C GLN A 197 9.62 -25.53 -12.67
N THR A 198 10.09 -25.15 -11.48
CA THR A 198 9.33 -24.27 -10.60
C THR A 198 9.79 -22.84 -10.73
N LEU A 199 8.83 -21.89 -10.77
CA LEU A 199 9.08 -20.45 -10.85
C LEU A 199 9.04 -19.90 -9.42
N VAL A 200 10.16 -19.36 -8.95
CA VAL A 200 10.37 -19.07 -7.53
C VAL A 200 10.13 -17.59 -7.24
N PHE A 201 9.15 -17.31 -6.40
CA PHE A 201 9.02 -15.97 -5.83
C PHE A 201 10.09 -15.74 -4.76
N THR A 202 10.74 -14.57 -4.80
CA THR A 202 11.70 -14.15 -3.77
C THR A 202 11.19 -12.90 -3.05
N HIS A 203 11.31 -12.89 -1.72
CA HIS A 203 11.06 -11.70 -0.90
C HIS A 203 12.36 -11.35 -0.18
N THR A 204 12.79 -10.08 -0.27
CA THR A 204 14.11 -9.63 0.25
C THR A 204 15.28 -10.53 -0.18
N GLY A 205 15.21 -11.04 -1.42
CA GLY A 205 16.25 -11.92 -1.99
C GLY A 205 16.19 -13.39 -1.54
N GLN A 206 15.27 -13.75 -0.64
CA GLN A 206 15.10 -15.12 -0.17
C GLN A 206 13.92 -15.82 -0.87
N PRO A 207 14.08 -17.10 -1.32
CA PRO A 207 12.98 -17.87 -1.86
C PRO A 207 11.86 -18.04 -0.84
N VAL A 208 10.63 -17.78 -1.27
CA VAL A 208 9.44 -18.03 -0.45
C VAL A 208 8.97 -19.46 -0.67
N PRO A 209 8.87 -20.31 0.38
CA PRO A 209 8.39 -21.67 0.25
C PRO A 209 6.93 -21.69 -0.19
N TRP A 210 6.57 -22.68 -1.00
CA TRP A 210 5.19 -22.90 -1.39
C TRP A 210 4.39 -23.52 -0.24
N ARG A 211 3.12 -23.15 -0.14
CA ARG A 211 2.22 -23.58 0.92
C ARG A 211 1.15 -24.52 0.35
N PHE A 212 0.96 -25.65 1.03
CA PHE A 212 -0.07 -26.63 0.71
C PHE A 212 -0.83 -27.01 1.98
N THR A 213 -2.05 -27.53 1.82
CA THR A 213 -2.84 -28.10 2.92
C THR A 213 -2.95 -29.60 2.70
N VAL A 214 -2.32 -30.37 3.56
CA VAL A 214 -2.35 -31.85 3.50
C VAL A 214 -3.00 -32.36 4.78
N GLN A 215 -4.09 -33.11 4.63
CA GLN A 215 -4.86 -33.64 5.78
C GLN A 215 -5.26 -32.57 6.81
N GLY A 216 -5.59 -31.35 6.31
CA GLY A 216 -5.97 -30.22 7.16
C GLY A 216 -4.81 -29.48 7.84
N GLN A 217 -3.56 -29.87 7.59
CA GLN A 217 -2.37 -29.21 8.11
C GLN A 217 -1.63 -28.44 7.03
N GLU A 218 -1.13 -27.25 7.37
CA GLU A 218 -0.27 -26.48 6.47
C GLU A 218 1.11 -27.16 6.34
N ARG A 219 1.52 -27.41 5.10
CA ARG A 219 2.85 -27.90 4.73
C ARG A 219 3.56 -26.87 3.90
N GLN A 220 4.70 -26.40 4.36
CA GLN A 220 5.60 -25.54 3.58
C GLN A 220 6.61 -26.39 2.82
N VAL A 221 6.73 -26.15 1.51
CA VAL A 221 7.60 -26.91 0.62
C VAL A 221 8.63 -25.96 0.02
N PRO A 222 9.90 -26.12 0.35
CA PRO A 222 10.98 -25.40 -0.31
C PRO A 222 10.96 -25.69 -1.81
N VAL A 223 11.05 -24.66 -2.63
CA VAL A 223 11.12 -24.79 -4.09
C VAL A 223 12.43 -24.21 -4.59
N ALA A 224 12.97 -24.85 -5.63
CA ALA A 224 14.20 -24.42 -6.27
C ALA A 224 13.98 -24.39 -7.78
N GLY A 225 14.21 -23.23 -8.39
CA GLY A 225 14.04 -23.05 -9.83
C GLY A 225 15.16 -22.18 -10.41
N ARG A 226 15.32 -22.26 -11.74
CA ARG A 226 16.29 -21.44 -12.47
C ARG A 226 15.85 -19.97 -12.55
N LEU A 227 14.55 -19.70 -12.57
CA LEU A 227 13.96 -18.36 -12.55
C LEU A 227 13.53 -18.01 -11.12
N ARG A 228 14.12 -16.94 -10.57
CA ARG A 228 13.80 -16.39 -9.26
C ARG A 228 13.46 -14.91 -9.43
N VAL A 229 12.28 -14.49 -9.00
CA VAL A 229 11.75 -13.15 -9.27
C VAL A 229 11.10 -12.58 -8.01
N GLY A 230 11.43 -11.33 -7.68
CA GLY A 230 10.85 -10.58 -6.56
C GLY A 230 9.53 -9.85 -6.91
N HIS A 231 8.93 -10.12 -8.06
CA HIS A 231 7.70 -9.48 -8.53
C HIS A 231 6.69 -10.50 -9.03
N THR A 232 5.52 -10.54 -8.43
CA THR A 232 4.53 -11.61 -8.67
C THR A 232 3.93 -11.55 -10.08
N GLU A 233 3.78 -10.37 -10.69
CA GLU A 233 3.28 -10.24 -12.06
C GLU A 233 4.27 -10.80 -13.08
N ALA A 234 5.57 -10.52 -12.92
CA ALA A 234 6.59 -11.10 -13.80
C ALA A 234 6.64 -12.63 -13.68
N LEU A 235 6.41 -13.15 -12.45
CA LEU A 235 6.31 -14.60 -12.24
C LEU A 235 5.07 -15.20 -12.93
N ARG A 236 3.94 -14.49 -12.86
CA ARG A 236 2.71 -14.86 -13.59
C ARG A 236 2.94 -14.87 -15.10
N ASP A 237 3.62 -13.84 -15.62
CA ASP A 237 3.89 -13.76 -17.07
C ASP A 237 4.79 -14.91 -17.53
N ALA A 238 5.81 -15.30 -16.76
CA ALA A 238 6.64 -16.46 -17.02
C ALA A 238 5.82 -17.78 -16.99
N ALA A 239 4.88 -17.90 -16.04
CA ALA A 239 3.99 -19.07 -16.01
C ALA A 239 3.09 -19.15 -17.24
N VAL A 240 2.52 -18.04 -17.70
CA VAL A 240 1.70 -17.94 -18.91
C VAL A 240 2.54 -18.24 -20.17
N ALA A 241 3.80 -17.84 -20.20
CA ALA A 241 4.73 -18.14 -21.28
C ALA A 241 5.15 -19.63 -21.33
N GLY A 242 4.79 -20.42 -20.31
CA GLY A 242 5.12 -21.84 -20.27
C GLY A 242 6.51 -22.17 -19.74
N ASP A 243 7.12 -21.26 -18.99
CA ASP A 243 8.46 -21.45 -18.42
C ASP A 243 8.48 -22.41 -17.22
N GLY A 244 7.30 -22.70 -16.64
CA GLY A 244 7.21 -23.62 -15.52
C GLY A 244 5.91 -23.52 -14.73
N ILE A 245 5.91 -24.14 -13.55
CA ILE A 245 4.82 -24.11 -12.57
C ILE A 245 5.09 -22.97 -11.59
N ALA A 246 4.06 -22.18 -11.27
CA ALA A 246 4.11 -21.14 -10.25
C ALA A 246 3.05 -21.38 -9.17
N GLN A 247 3.30 -20.88 -7.97
CA GLN A 247 2.27 -20.71 -6.94
C GLN A 247 2.01 -19.21 -6.72
N LEU A 248 0.80 -18.76 -7.04
CA LEU A 248 0.43 -17.35 -7.11
C LEU A 248 -0.91 -17.09 -6.42
N GLY A 249 -1.13 -15.85 -6.00
CA GLY A 249 -2.41 -15.44 -5.44
C GLY A 249 -3.55 -15.54 -6.45
N ALA A 250 -4.70 -16.07 -6.02
CA ALA A 250 -5.89 -16.21 -6.86
C ALA A 250 -6.29 -14.90 -7.53
N PHE A 251 -6.17 -13.76 -6.81
CA PHE A 251 -6.46 -12.43 -7.35
C PHE A 251 -5.61 -12.07 -8.59
N LEU A 252 -4.43 -12.65 -8.72
CA LEU A 252 -3.50 -12.35 -9.83
C LEU A 252 -3.78 -13.23 -11.05
N VAL A 253 -4.18 -14.48 -10.85
CA VAL A 253 -4.29 -15.49 -11.93
C VAL A 253 -5.72 -15.84 -12.33
N ALA A 254 -6.74 -15.32 -11.64
CA ALA A 254 -8.13 -15.66 -11.90
C ALA A 254 -8.56 -15.42 -13.36
N ASP A 255 -8.09 -14.33 -13.98
CA ASP A 255 -8.38 -14.00 -15.37
C ASP A 255 -7.67 -14.95 -16.35
N ASP A 256 -6.47 -15.42 -16.02
CA ASP A 256 -5.73 -16.37 -16.84
C ASP A 256 -6.34 -17.77 -16.76
N LEU A 257 -6.80 -18.16 -15.59
CA LEU A 257 -7.50 -19.43 -15.38
C LEU A 257 -8.83 -19.43 -16.13
N ARG A 258 -9.61 -18.36 -16.05
CA ARG A 258 -10.87 -18.22 -16.80
C ARG A 258 -10.66 -18.22 -18.31
N ALA A 259 -9.58 -17.61 -18.77
CA ALA A 259 -9.23 -17.53 -20.19
C ALA A 259 -8.49 -18.79 -20.71
N GLY A 260 -8.21 -19.77 -19.86
CA GLY A 260 -7.47 -20.98 -20.23
C GLY A 260 -5.99 -20.76 -20.55
N ARG A 261 -5.42 -19.60 -20.20
CA ARG A 261 -3.97 -19.33 -20.35
C ARG A 261 -3.13 -20.05 -19.29
N LEU A 262 -3.72 -20.27 -18.13
CA LEU A 262 -3.18 -21.11 -17.06
C LEU A 262 -4.19 -22.21 -16.72
N ALA A 263 -3.68 -23.35 -16.29
CA ALA A 263 -4.46 -24.43 -15.72
C ALA A 263 -3.98 -24.71 -14.28
N PRO A 264 -4.90 -24.89 -13.32
CA PRO A 264 -4.53 -25.21 -11.96
C PRO A 264 -4.01 -26.64 -11.86
N VAL A 265 -3.07 -26.87 -10.95
CA VAL A 265 -2.56 -28.18 -10.60
C VAL A 265 -2.54 -28.33 -9.07
N LEU A 266 -2.57 -29.55 -8.55
CA LEU A 266 -2.55 -29.85 -7.12
C LEU A 266 -3.71 -29.19 -6.34
N GLU A 267 -4.89 -29.04 -6.96
CA GLU A 267 -6.04 -28.34 -6.36
C GLU A 267 -6.53 -28.99 -5.06
N SER A 268 -6.46 -30.33 -4.97
CA SER A 268 -6.87 -31.08 -3.78
C SER A 268 -6.04 -30.77 -2.52
N VAL A 269 -4.86 -30.21 -2.71
CA VAL A 269 -3.93 -29.82 -1.65
C VAL A 269 -3.61 -28.33 -1.68
N ALA A 270 -4.41 -27.54 -2.38
CA ALA A 270 -4.20 -26.11 -2.51
C ALA A 270 -4.09 -25.45 -1.12
N GLY A 271 -3.05 -24.62 -0.94
CA GLY A 271 -2.79 -23.94 0.32
C GLY A 271 -3.81 -22.82 0.58
N ALA A 272 -4.22 -22.69 1.83
CA ALA A 272 -4.93 -21.51 2.28
C ALA A 272 -4.00 -20.30 2.18
N GLY A 273 -4.44 -19.25 1.50
CA GLY A 273 -3.79 -17.94 1.55
C GLY A 273 -4.21 -17.18 2.81
N ALA A 274 -3.36 -16.30 3.26
CA ALA A 274 -3.77 -15.40 4.34
C ALA A 274 -4.80 -14.38 3.80
N PRO A 275 -5.85 -14.03 4.58
CA PRO A 275 -6.87 -13.08 4.13
C PRO A 275 -6.31 -11.70 3.74
N VAL A 276 -7.05 -10.99 2.91
CA VAL A 276 -6.81 -9.58 2.62
C VAL A 276 -7.41 -8.73 3.73
N TYR A 277 -6.62 -7.80 4.24
CA TYR A 277 -7.01 -6.91 5.34
C TYR A 277 -6.92 -5.44 4.92
N ALA A 278 -7.83 -4.63 5.46
CA ALA A 278 -7.55 -3.22 5.70
C ALA A 278 -6.85 -3.12 7.06
N VAL A 279 -5.72 -2.42 7.09
CA VAL A 279 -4.90 -2.22 8.28
C VAL A 279 -4.75 -0.72 8.51
N TYR A 280 -5.03 -0.23 9.70
CA TYR A 280 -4.96 1.18 10.03
C TYR A 280 -4.58 1.39 11.50
N PRO A 281 -4.00 2.55 11.87
CA PRO A 281 -3.62 2.84 13.24
C PRO A 281 -4.80 2.77 14.20
N HIS A 282 -4.57 2.19 15.39
CA HIS A 282 -5.57 2.14 16.44
C HIS A 282 -5.85 3.57 16.93
N ARG A 283 -7.04 4.09 16.66
CA ARG A 283 -7.49 5.43 17.05
C ARG A 283 -8.85 5.33 17.73
N ARG A 284 -9.11 6.21 18.69
CA ARG A 284 -10.41 6.27 19.38
C ARG A 284 -11.58 6.51 18.42
N HIS A 285 -11.32 7.23 17.33
CA HIS A 285 -12.28 7.51 16.26
C HIS A 285 -11.61 7.36 14.89
N LEU A 286 -12.15 6.48 14.07
CA LEU A 286 -11.70 6.33 12.69
C LEU A 286 -12.27 7.47 11.84
N SER A 287 -11.42 8.17 11.08
CA SER A 287 -11.86 9.31 10.27
C SER A 287 -12.87 8.86 9.19
N PRO A 288 -13.86 9.72 8.84
CA PRO A 288 -14.87 9.39 7.84
C PRO A 288 -14.27 8.96 6.51
N LYS A 289 -13.20 9.61 6.04
CA LYS A 289 -12.51 9.28 4.78
C LYS A 289 -11.97 7.84 4.76
N VAL A 290 -11.38 7.38 5.85
CA VAL A 290 -10.86 6.01 5.97
C VAL A 290 -11.98 5.00 6.11
N ARG A 291 -12.95 5.27 6.99
CA ARG A 291 -14.08 4.38 7.24
C ARG A 291 -14.87 4.11 5.97
N VAL A 292 -15.27 5.16 5.24
CA VAL A 292 -16.09 5.03 4.02
C VAL A 292 -15.33 4.29 2.93
N LEU A 293 -14.02 4.55 2.74
CA LEU A 293 -13.21 3.79 1.78
C LEU A 293 -13.18 2.29 2.11
N ILE A 294 -12.92 1.95 3.38
CA ILE A 294 -12.88 0.55 3.82
C ILE A 294 -14.26 -0.13 3.64
N ASP A 295 -15.34 0.59 3.97
CA ASP A 295 -16.72 0.08 3.80
C ASP A 295 -17.04 -0.13 2.32
N ASP A 296 -16.63 0.77 1.43
CA ASP A 296 -16.82 0.63 -0.01
C ASP A 296 -16.10 -0.56 -0.59
N ILE A 297 -14.83 -0.77 -0.21
CA ILE A 297 -14.06 -1.94 -0.64
C ILE A 297 -14.72 -3.23 -0.13
N ALA A 298 -15.08 -3.26 1.15
CA ALA A 298 -15.73 -4.42 1.76
C ALA A 298 -17.07 -4.74 1.08
N ALA A 299 -17.89 -3.74 0.81
CA ALA A 299 -19.18 -3.89 0.12
C ALA A 299 -18.99 -4.40 -1.32
N ALA A 300 -18.07 -3.81 -2.07
CA ALA A 300 -17.76 -4.23 -3.44
C ALA A 300 -17.32 -5.70 -3.49
N TRP A 301 -16.40 -6.11 -2.62
CA TRP A 301 -15.88 -7.48 -2.62
C TRP A 301 -16.82 -8.50 -1.98
N SER A 302 -17.75 -8.09 -1.11
CA SER A 302 -18.80 -8.99 -0.62
C SER A 302 -19.80 -9.33 -1.71
N THR A 303 -20.11 -8.39 -2.60
CA THR A 303 -21.07 -8.55 -3.71
C THR A 303 -20.43 -9.27 -4.88
N ASP A 304 -19.30 -8.76 -5.37
CA ASP A 304 -18.58 -9.29 -6.54
C ASP A 304 -17.07 -9.30 -6.27
N LEU A 305 -16.58 -10.45 -5.76
CA LEU A 305 -15.16 -10.68 -5.56
C LEU A 305 -14.54 -11.17 -6.87
N PRO A 306 -13.64 -10.42 -7.52
CA PRO A 306 -13.12 -10.75 -8.86
C PRO A 306 -12.46 -12.13 -8.98
N TRP A 307 -11.97 -12.68 -7.88
CA TRP A 307 -11.35 -14.01 -7.82
C TRP A 307 -12.19 -15.05 -7.05
N ARG A 308 -13.49 -14.79 -6.84
CA ARG A 308 -14.40 -15.67 -6.06
C ARG A 308 -14.33 -17.15 -6.41
N PRO A 309 -14.29 -17.58 -7.69
CA PRO A 309 -14.23 -19.00 -8.01
C PRO A 309 -13.01 -19.72 -7.48
N TYR A 310 -11.98 -18.95 -7.11
CA TYR A 310 -10.69 -19.46 -6.64
C TYR A 310 -10.33 -18.93 -5.22
N ALA A 311 -11.29 -18.32 -4.49
CA ALA A 311 -11.10 -17.71 -3.17
C ALA A 311 -11.10 -18.73 -2.03
#